data_988aa028b22c2b35580ade2253757c30
#
_entry.id   988aa028b22c2b35580ade2253757c30
#
_cell.length_a   1.000
_cell.length_b   1.000
_cell.length_c   1.000
_cell.angle_alpha   90.00
_cell.angle_beta   90.00
_cell.angle_gamma   90.00
#
_symmetry.space_group_name_H-M   'P 1'
#
loop_
_entity.id
_entity.type
_entity.pdbx_description
1 polymer ?
#
loop_
_entity_poly.entity_id
_entity_poly.type
_entity_poly.pdbx_seq_one_letter_code
_entity_poly.pdbx_strand_id
1 'polypeptide(L)'
;VTTVIADLVFDQLPEAAVLCAPAAPVPAEWVQAMLRMHWGLDGALEALSGERDSNFLLTMASIAAGAPVRRLLKVSHPAEPIAVTDFQTQALLHLARHAPELPVQRLWPARDGAVAVSASAPDGQPRVLRLLSYLEGLPMPQAPRSAAQRASVAGLLARLDRALASLQHPAANLALPWDIQRAHQVRSLVDAMADPVRRALAQGALQLFESTALPYLGALPRQPTHNDFNIYNLLVDPAQPEQVSGILDFGDMLAAPRIDDLAVAAAYQVDVDGDALGTVTAFAAAFHAETPLCAAELDLLWPLVQARLVMVVAITGWRAARQPHHADYLLRNNAISWARLQACAAIPSQQARAALRTACGC
;
A
#
# COMPACT_ATOMS: atom_id res chain seq x y z
N VAL A 1 -6.49 20.19 26.92
CA VAL A 1 -5.25 19.51 27.36
C VAL A 1 -4.41 19.41 26.10
N THR A 2 -3.42 20.32 25.97
CA THR A 2 -2.45 20.30 24.85
C THR A 2 -1.54 19.11 25.12
N THR A 3 -1.77 18.00 24.42
CA THR A 3 -0.83 16.88 24.44
C THR A 3 0.45 17.38 23.78
N VAL A 4 1.51 17.53 24.55
CA VAL A 4 2.87 17.76 24.04
C VAL A 4 3.20 16.50 23.24
N ILE A 5 3.16 16.60 21.91
CA ILE A 5 3.69 15.58 21.01
C ILE A 5 5.21 15.65 21.28
N ALA A 6 5.76 14.64 21.96
CA ALA A 6 7.18 14.51 22.14
C ALA A 6 7.85 14.58 20.77
N ASP A 7 8.99 15.30 20.65
CA ASP A 7 9.81 15.35 19.44
C ASP A 7 10.35 13.94 19.15
N LEU A 8 9.51 13.11 18.50
CA LEU A 8 9.87 11.76 18.10
C LEU A 8 10.84 11.85 16.92
N VAL A 9 12.03 11.36 17.11
CA VAL A 9 13.02 11.22 16.03
C VAL A 9 12.64 9.94 15.26
N PHE A 10 12.26 10.08 14.00
CA PHE A 10 11.79 8.96 13.14
C PHE A 10 12.76 7.76 13.17
N ASP A 11 14.07 8.02 13.15
CA ASP A 11 15.13 7.00 13.23
C ASP A 11 15.08 6.12 14.47
N GLN A 12 14.44 6.58 15.54
CA GLN A 12 14.35 5.87 16.82
C GLN A 12 13.06 5.04 16.93
N LEU A 13 12.18 5.14 15.92
CA LEU A 13 10.97 4.34 15.91
C LEU A 13 11.30 2.88 15.57
N PRO A 14 10.83 1.90 16.36
CA PRO A 14 11.08 0.49 16.07
C PRO A 14 10.61 0.07 14.66
N GLU A 15 9.48 0.61 14.23
CA GLU A 15 8.91 0.38 12.91
C GLU A 15 9.76 0.94 11.76
N ALA A 16 10.52 2.01 12.00
CA ALA A 16 11.42 2.59 10.99
C ALA A 16 12.64 1.69 10.72
N ALA A 17 13.09 0.93 11.70
CA ALA A 17 14.21 0.01 11.55
C ALA A 17 13.95 -1.08 10.47
N VAL A 18 12.70 -1.50 10.32
CA VAL A 18 12.29 -2.50 9.32
C VAL A 18 12.52 -1.98 7.89
N LEU A 19 12.35 -0.67 7.66
CA LEU A 19 12.57 -0.04 6.34
C LEU A 19 14.04 -0.04 5.89
N CYS A 20 14.96 -0.14 6.84
CA CYS A 20 16.40 -0.14 6.59
C CYS A 20 17.04 -1.53 6.80
N ALA A 21 16.23 -2.54 7.10
CA ALA A 21 16.74 -3.90 7.25
C ALA A 21 17.47 -4.34 5.96
N PRO A 22 18.67 -4.94 6.08
CA PRO A 22 19.40 -5.42 4.91
C PRO A 22 18.57 -6.45 4.14
N ALA A 23 18.68 -6.44 2.81
CA ALA A 23 18.06 -7.48 2.00
C ALA A 23 18.58 -8.87 2.44
N ALA A 24 17.68 -9.83 2.57
CA ALA A 24 18.00 -11.19 2.98
C ALA A 24 17.47 -12.19 1.93
N PRO A 25 18.05 -12.18 0.71
CA PRO A 25 17.61 -13.05 -0.38
C PRO A 25 17.86 -14.52 -0.02
N VAL A 26 17.00 -15.38 -0.56
CA VAL A 26 17.17 -16.84 -0.42
C VAL A 26 17.58 -17.46 -1.76
N PRO A 27 18.44 -18.51 -1.75
CA PRO A 27 18.88 -19.19 -2.97
C PRO A 27 17.71 -19.89 -3.68
N ALA A 28 17.70 -19.85 -5.02
CA ALA A 28 16.66 -20.49 -5.83
C ALA A 28 16.58 -22.01 -5.60
N GLU A 29 17.73 -22.66 -5.35
CA GLU A 29 17.80 -24.10 -5.05
C GLU A 29 17.06 -24.44 -3.75
N TRP A 30 17.18 -23.60 -2.72
CA TRP A 30 16.43 -23.77 -1.48
C TRP A 30 14.94 -23.57 -1.72
N VAL A 31 14.55 -22.54 -2.47
CA VAL A 31 13.16 -22.28 -2.85
C VAL A 31 12.57 -23.48 -3.59
N GLN A 32 13.30 -24.04 -4.55
CA GLN A 32 12.86 -25.22 -5.30
C GLN A 32 12.68 -26.45 -4.39
N ALA A 33 13.61 -26.64 -3.42
CA ALA A 33 13.48 -27.72 -2.44
C ALA A 33 12.23 -27.55 -1.58
N MET A 34 11.91 -26.32 -1.12
CA MET A 34 10.70 -26.02 -0.35
C MET A 34 9.42 -26.27 -1.16
N LEU A 35 9.39 -25.87 -2.44
CA LEU A 35 8.25 -26.12 -3.33
C LEU A 35 7.99 -27.63 -3.52
N ARG A 36 9.05 -28.42 -3.74
CA ARG A 36 8.92 -29.89 -3.84
C ARG A 36 8.45 -30.51 -2.53
N MET A 37 9.00 -30.09 -1.42
CA MET A 37 8.71 -30.66 -0.09
C MET A 37 7.26 -30.38 0.31
N HIS A 38 6.84 -29.12 0.27
CA HIS A 38 5.58 -28.70 0.85
C HIS A 38 4.40 -28.75 -0.13
N TRP A 39 4.64 -28.43 -1.40
CA TRP A 39 3.57 -28.40 -2.41
C TRP A 39 3.66 -29.52 -3.44
N GLY A 40 4.81 -30.20 -3.54
CA GLY A 40 5.05 -31.20 -4.57
C GLY A 40 5.15 -30.62 -5.97
N LEU A 41 5.57 -29.38 -6.06
CA LEU A 41 5.65 -28.64 -7.31
C LEU A 41 7.10 -28.49 -7.76
N ASP A 42 7.27 -28.54 -9.09
CA ASP A 42 8.55 -28.29 -9.78
C ASP A 42 8.29 -27.45 -11.02
N GLY A 43 9.24 -26.62 -11.39
CA GLY A 43 9.13 -25.74 -12.56
C GLY A 43 10.25 -24.74 -12.66
N ALA A 44 10.18 -23.88 -13.67
CA ALA A 44 11.12 -22.77 -13.82
C ALA A 44 10.80 -21.69 -12.77
N LEU A 45 11.86 -21.25 -12.06
CA LEU A 45 11.78 -20.16 -11.08
C LEU A 45 12.45 -18.92 -11.64
N GLU A 46 11.76 -17.80 -11.54
CA GLU A 46 12.24 -16.46 -11.84
C GLU A 46 12.12 -15.60 -10.59
N ALA A 47 13.23 -15.01 -10.13
CA ALA A 47 13.18 -14.05 -9.03
C ALA A 47 12.56 -12.74 -9.51
N LEU A 48 11.53 -12.29 -8.79
CA LEU A 48 10.86 -11.02 -9.05
C LEU A 48 11.41 -9.94 -8.11
N SER A 49 11.35 -8.69 -8.55
CA SER A 49 11.68 -7.56 -7.68
C SER A 49 10.71 -7.50 -6.50
N GLY A 50 11.24 -7.24 -5.32
CA GLY A 50 10.49 -7.02 -4.09
C GLY A 50 11.22 -6.03 -3.21
N GLU A 51 10.50 -5.30 -2.38
CA GLU A 51 11.12 -4.32 -1.48
C GLU A 51 11.77 -5.01 -0.28
N ARG A 52 11.09 -5.98 0.31
CA ARG A 52 11.53 -6.72 1.51
C ARG A 52 11.49 -8.22 1.30
N ASP A 53 10.34 -8.75 0.89
CA ASP A 53 10.15 -10.17 0.66
C ASP A 53 10.89 -10.64 -0.59
N SER A 54 11.38 -11.89 -0.55
CA SER A 54 11.85 -12.56 -1.76
C SER A 54 10.66 -13.17 -2.50
N ASN A 55 10.43 -12.70 -3.71
CA ASN A 55 9.31 -13.13 -4.54
C ASN A 55 9.82 -13.97 -5.72
N PHE A 56 9.14 -15.08 -6.01
CA PHE A 56 9.51 -15.97 -7.12
C PHE A 56 8.29 -16.31 -7.96
N LEU A 57 8.39 -16.09 -9.26
CA LEU A 57 7.45 -16.63 -10.23
C LEU A 57 7.82 -18.09 -10.50
N LEU A 58 6.90 -19.00 -10.15
CA LEU A 58 6.97 -20.40 -10.53
C LEU A 58 6.16 -20.63 -11.82
N THR A 59 6.81 -21.07 -12.88
CA THR A 59 6.18 -21.47 -14.14
C THR A 59 6.27 -22.97 -14.33
N MET A 60 5.12 -23.62 -14.42
CA MET A 60 4.99 -25.07 -14.58
C MET A 60 4.41 -25.39 -15.95
N ALA A 61 4.84 -26.51 -16.55
CA ALA A 61 4.20 -27.03 -17.75
C ALA A 61 2.73 -27.38 -17.48
N SER A 62 1.83 -27.04 -18.41
CA SER A 62 0.44 -27.47 -18.32
C SER A 62 0.33 -28.98 -18.57
N ILE A 63 -0.42 -29.69 -17.73
CA ILE A 63 -0.68 -31.15 -17.90
C ILE A 63 -1.63 -31.39 -19.08
N ALA A 64 -2.52 -30.44 -19.38
CA ALA A 64 -3.42 -30.48 -20.54
C ALA A 64 -2.95 -29.42 -21.55
N ALA A 65 -2.67 -29.75 -22.77
CA ALA A 65 -2.14 -28.90 -23.85
C ALA A 65 -2.67 -27.45 -23.83
N GLY A 66 -2.29 -26.67 -22.83
CA GLY A 66 -2.74 -25.31 -22.55
C GLY A 66 -1.59 -24.39 -22.14
N ALA A 67 -1.91 -23.15 -21.80
CA ALA A 67 -0.94 -22.19 -21.31
C ALA A 67 -0.24 -22.70 -20.02
N PRO A 68 1.04 -22.34 -19.80
CA PRO A 68 1.75 -22.72 -18.59
C PRO A 68 1.04 -22.19 -17.33
N VAL A 69 1.07 -22.99 -16.27
CA VAL A 69 0.48 -22.61 -14.98
C VAL A 69 1.49 -21.78 -14.22
N ARG A 70 1.09 -20.58 -13.80
CA ARG A 70 1.91 -19.64 -13.04
C ARG A 70 1.47 -19.52 -11.60
N ARG A 71 2.42 -19.45 -10.67
CA ARG A 71 2.20 -19.19 -9.25
C ARG A 71 3.24 -18.19 -8.74
N LEU A 72 2.88 -17.46 -7.70
CA LEU A 72 3.81 -16.57 -6.98
C LEU A 72 4.15 -17.22 -5.65
N LEU A 73 5.43 -17.49 -5.41
CA LEU A 73 5.91 -17.82 -4.07
C LEU A 73 6.44 -16.55 -3.41
N LYS A 74 5.86 -16.17 -2.27
CA LYS A 74 6.38 -15.13 -1.38
C LYS A 74 7.11 -15.77 -0.22
N VAL A 75 8.35 -15.33 0.03
CA VAL A 75 9.18 -15.73 1.17
C VAL A 75 9.38 -14.49 2.01
N SER A 76 8.85 -14.49 3.23
CA SER A 76 8.89 -13.31 4.10
C SER A 76 10.33 -12.92 4.45
N HIS A 77 10.55 -11.61 4.65
CA HIS A 77 11.80 -11.12 5.23
C HIS A 77 11.94 -11.60 6.68
N PRO A 78 13.15 -11.96 7.18
CA PRO A 78 13.32 -12.47 8.55
C PRO A 78 12.99 -11.43 9.63
N ALA A 79 13.11 -10.14 9.32
CA ALA A 79 12.72 -9.07 10.23
C ALA A 79 11.20 -8.80 10.26
N GLU A 80 10.42 -9.42 9.36
CA GLU A 80 8.97 -9.27 9.36
C GLU A 80 8.37 -10.11 10.50
N PRO A 81 7.60 -9.52 11.42
CA PRO A 81 6.93 -10.28 12.45
C PRO A 81 5.96 -11.31 11.87
N ILE A 82 6.01 -12.56 12.35
CA ILE A 82 5.11 -13.64 11.90
C ILE A 82 3.64 -13.23 11.99
N ALA A 83 3.28 -12.46 13.03
CA ALA A 83 1.92 -11.98 13.21
C ALA A 83 1.45 -11.05 12.08
N VAL A 84 2.35 -10.26 11.47
CA VAL A 84 2.03 -9.42 10.30
C VAL A 84 1.79 -10.30 9.08
N THR A 85 2.67 -11.27 8.83
CA THR A 85 2.48 -12.23 7.72
C THR A 85 1.20 -13.06 7.90
N ASP A 86 0.85 -13.41 9.14
CA ASP A 86 -0.43 -14.10 9.43
C ASP A 86 -1.62 -13.19 9.15
N PHE A 87 -1.58 -11.92 9.55
CA PHE A 87 -2.65 -10.96 9.24
C PHE A 87 -2.90 -10.84 7.72
N GLN A 88 -1.85 -10.73 6.91
CA GLN A 88 -1.94 -10.72 5.46
C GLN A 88 -2.57 -12.01 4.92
N THR A 89 -2.19 -13.16 5.49
CA THR A 89 -2.71 -14.48 5.14
C THR A 89 -4.20 -14.59 5.46
N GLN A 90 -4.62 -14.16 6.66
CA GLN A 90 -6.03 -14.17 7.08
C GLN A 90 -6.85 -13.19 6.25
N ALA A 91 -6.31 -12.05 5.83
CA ALA A 91 -6.99 -11.12 4.94
C ALA A 91 -7.30 -11.75 3.57
N LEU A 92 -6.33 -12.42 2.96
CA LEU A 92 -6.55 -13.12 1.68
C LEU A 92 -7.55 -14.26 1.80
N LEU A 93 -7.53 -15.02 2.90
CA LEU A 93 -8.54 -16.07 3.17
C LEU A 93 -9.92 -15.48 3.41
N HIS A 94 -10.01 -14.37 4.13
CA HIS A 94 -11.25 -13.65 4.37
C HIS A 94 -11.87 -13.16 3.06
N LEU A 95 -11.07 -12.50 2.21
CA LEU A 95 -11.51 -12.03 0.90
C LEU A 95 -11.91 -13.19 -0.03
N ALA A 96 -11.23 -14.33 0.03
CA ALA A 96 -11.62 -15.50 -0.76
C ALA A 96 -13.00 -16.05 -0.39
N ARG A 97 -13.42 -15.88 0.86
CA ARG A 97 -14.73 -16.36 1.37
C ARG A 97 -15.85 -15.33 1.19
N HIS A 98 -15.56 -14.04 1.39
CA HIS A 98 -16.61 -13.02 1.52
C HIS A 98 -16.72 -12.10 0.30
N ALA A 99 -15.69 -12.05 -0.55
CA ALA A 99 -15.64 -11.25 -1.77
C ALA A 99 -14.81 -11.96 -2.87
N PRO A 100 -15.25 -13.16 -3.30
CA PRO A 100 -14.51 -13.97 -4.28
C PRO A 100 -14.36 -13.28 -5.64
N GLU A 101 -15.22 -12.31 -5.96
CA GLU A 101 -15.18 -11.52 -7.18
C GLU A 101 -14.06 -10.48 -7.22
N LEU A 102 -13.49 -10.10 -6.07
CA LEU A 102 -12.38 -9.14 -6.04
C LEU A 102 -11.13 -9.76 -6.67
N PRO A 103 -10.41 -9.02 -7.53
CA PRO A 103 -9.25 -9.51 -8.26
C PRO A 103 -8.00 -9.48 -7.36
N VAL A 104 -8.01 -10.26 -6.28
CA VAL A 104 -6.88 -10.41 -5.35
C VAL A 104 -6.25 -11.78 -5.48
N GLN A 105 -5.01 -11.90 -5.08
CA GLN A 105 -4.30 -13.17 -5.05
C GLN A 105 -5.00 -14.19 -4.16
N ARG A 106 -4.96 -15.46 -4.55
CA ARG A 106 -5.52 -16.58 -3.79
C ARG A 106 -4.40 -17.46 -3.27
N LEU A 107 -4.49 -17.86 -2.01
CA LEU A 107 -3.54 -18.77 -1.39
C LEU A 107 -3.72 -20.18 -1.94
N TRP A 108 -2.60 -20.83 -2.24
CA TRP A 108 -2.54 -22.22 -2.66
C TRP A 108 -2.03 -23.08 -1.51
N PRO A 109 -2.84 -23.99 -0.95
CA PRO A 109 -2.44 -24.74 0.21
C PRO A 109 -1.31 -25.74 -0.09
N ALA A 110 -0.47 -25.99 0.88
CA ALA A 110 0.51 -27.06 0.87
C ALA A 110 -0.19 -28.43 0.94
N ARG A 111 0.57 -29.52 0.77
CA ARG A 111 0.05 -30.90 0.77
C ARG A 111 -0.67 -31.30 2.06
N ASP A 112 -0.27 -30.74 3.18
CA ASP A 112 -0.88 -30.92 4.49
C ASP A 112 -2.06 -29.98 4.77
N GLY A 113 -2.41 -29.11 3.79
CA GLY A 113 -3.49 -28.14 3.89
C GLY A 113 -3.05 -26.78 4.48
N ALA A 114 -1.81 -26.62 4.91
CA ALA A 114 -1.31 -25.34 5.41
C ALA A 114 -1.25 -24.27 4.30
N VAL A 115 -1.72 -23.06 4.58
CA VAL A 115 -1.70 -21.94 3.62
C VAL A 115 -0.46 -21.06 3.77
N ALA A 116 0.30 -21.26 4.85
CA ALA A 116 1.59 -20.65 5.12
C ALA A 116 2.50 -21.70 5.76
N VAL A 117 3.75 -21.76 5.35
CA VAL A 117 4.72 -22.75 5.80
C VAL A 117 5.91 -22.01 6.42
N SER A 118 6.31 -22.41 7.62
CA SER A 118 7.52 -21.90 8.26
C SER A 118 8.71 -22.83 7.95
N ALA A 119 9.81 -22.26 7.50
CA ALA A 119 11.05 -23.01 7.25
C ALA A 119 12.29 -22.18 7.61
N SER A 120 13.37 -22.83 8.03
CA SER A 120 14.66 -22.17 8.21
C SER A 120 15.35 -22.04 6.87
N ALA A 121 15.76 -20.83 6.51
CA ALA A 121 16.56 -20.59 5.32
C ALA A 121 18.03 -20.94 5.55
N PRO A 122 18.87 -21.03 4.49
CA PRO A 122 20.29 -21.37 4.61
C PRO A 122 21.12 -20.42 5.49
N ASP A 123 20.65 -19.20 5.72
CA ASP A 123 21.23 -18.23 6.65
C ASP A 123 20.85 -18.50 8.13
N GLY A 124 20.11 -19.57 8.41
CA GLY A 124 19.64 -19.96 9.74
C GLY A 124 18.43 -19.17 10.24
N GLN A 125 17.95 -18.19 9.48
CA GLN A 125 16.81 -17.38 9.89
C GLN A 125 15.47 -18.00 9.48
N PRO A 126 14.43 -17.89 10.32
CA PRO A 126 13.10 -18.38 9.96
C PRO A 126 12.49 -17.54 8.83
N ARG A 127 11.74 -18.21 7.96
CA ARG A 127 10.96 -17.60 6.87
C ARG A 127 9.55 -18.16 6.88
N VAL A 128 8.60 -17.34 6.47
CA VAL A 128 7.24 -17.79 6.16
C VAL A 128 7.09 -17.80 4.64
N LEU A 129 6.72 -18.97 4.10
CA LEU A 129 6.49 -19.18 2.67
C LEU A 129 4.98 -19.25 2.42
N ARG A 130 4.51 -18.54 1.41
CA ARG A 130 3.12 -18.59 0.93
C ARG A 130 3.11 -18.72 -0.58
N LEU A 131 2.40 -19.72 -1.08
CA LEU A 131 2.19 -19.90 -2.50
C LEU A 131 0.85 -19.30 -2.90
N LEU A 132 0.86 -18.39 -3.89
CA LEU A 132 -0.30 -17.62 -4.30
C LEU A 132 -0.57 -17.81 -5.79
N SER A 133 -1.80 -17.53 -6.22
CA SER A 133 -2.09 -17.35 -7.63
C SER A 133 -1.24 -16.21 -8.20
N TYR A 134 -0.75 -16.39 -9.43
CA TYR A 134 -0.17 -15.29 -10.18
C TYR A 134 -1.31 -14.54 -10.89
N LEU A 135 -1.37 -13.23 -10.72
CA LEU A 135 -2.34 -12.39 -11.40
C LEU A 135 -1.75 -11.87 -12.71
N GLU A 136 -2.49 -12.09 -13.79
CA GLU A 136 -2.15 -11.59 -15.12
C GLU A 136 -2.71 -10.18 -15.30
N GLY A 137 -1.97 -9.33 -15.99
CA GLY A 137 -2.40 -7.98 -16.30
C GLY A 137 -1.24 -7.05 -16.65
N LEU A 138 -1.58 -5.90 -17.17
CA LEU A 138 -0.61 -4.83 -17.40
C LEU A 138 -0.45 -4.01 -16.12
N PRO A 139 0.77 -3.76 -15.62
CA PRO A 139 0.97 -2.82 -14.51
C PRO A 139 0.32 -1.47 -14.82
N MET A 140 -0.52 -0.98 -13.92
CA MET A 140 -1.33 0.22 -14.15
C MET A 140 -0.53 1.47 -14.57
N PRO A 141 0.72 1.71 -14.11
CA PRO A 141 1.54 2.82 -14.61
C PRO A 141 1.88 2.76 -16.10
N GLN A 142 1.80 1.59 -16.72
CA GLN A 142 2.07 1.38 -18.15
C GLN A 142 0.80 1.53 -19.00
N ALA A 143 -0.37 1.61 -18.38
CA ALA A 143 -1.64 1.77 -19.07
C ALA A 143 -1.99 3.25 -19.29
N PRO A 144 -2.77 3.56 -20.33
CA PRO A 144 -3.33 4.90 -20.50
C PRO A 144 -4.19 5.30 -19.31
N ARG A 145 -4.06 6.55 -18.87
CA ARG A 145 -4.84 7.09 -17.74
C ARG A 145 -6.14 7.72 -18.28
N SER A 146 -7.27 7.36 -17.66
CA SER A 146 -8.59 7.91 -18.01
C SER A 146 -9.43 8.20 -16.76
N ALA A 147 -10.47 9.02 -16.92
CA ALA A 147 -11.43 9.26 -15.84
C ALA A 147 -12.19 7.99 -15.46
N ALA A 148 -12.54 7.16 -16.45
CA ALA A 148 -13.21 5.88 -16.23
C ALA A 148 -12.31 4.90 -15.45
N GLN A 149 -11.01 4.84 -15.77
CA GLN A 149 -10.05 4.04 -15.02
C GLN A 149 -9.97 4.50 -13.56
N ARG A 150 -9.87 5.82 -13.31
CA ARG A 150 -9.84 6.36 -11.94
C ARG A 150 -11.11 6.02 -11.16
N ALA A 151 -12.28 6.14 -11.79
CA ALA A 151 -13.55 5.77 -11.15
C ALA A 151 -13.61 4.26 -10.83
N SER A 152 -13.15 3.40 -11.74
CA SER A 152 -13.06 1.95 -11.51
C SER A 152 -12.15 1.61 -10.32
N VAL A 153 -10.99 2.26 -10.21
CA VAL A 153 -10.06 2.10 -9.08
C VAL A 153 -10.69 2.51 -7.76
N ALA A 154 -11.37 3.67 -7.72
CA ALA A 154 -12.05 4.16 -6.52
C ALA A 154 -13.16 3.22 -6.06
N GLY A 155 -14.00 2.77 -7.00
CA GLY A 155 -15.09 1.82 -6.71
C GLY A 155 -14.55 0.46 -6.25
N LEU A 156 -13.43 0.01 -6.83
CA LEU A 156 -12.78 -1.25 -6.40
C LEU A 156 -12.24 -1.13 -4.97
N LEU A 157 -11.58 -0.02 -4.63
CA LEU A 157 -11.12 0.24 -3.26
C LEU A 157 -12.29 0.24 -2.27
N ALA A 158 -13.39 0.92 -2.60
CA ALA A 158 -14.58 0.95 -1.75
C ALA A 158 -15.16 -0.46 -1.49
N ARG A 159 -15.16 -1.33 -2.50
CA ARG A 159 -15.57 -2.73 -2.35
C ARG A 159 -14.58 -3.54 -1.51
N LEU A 160 -13.27 -3.31 -1.68
CA LEU A 160 -12.23 -3.95 -0.87
C LEU A 160 -12.36 -3.57 0.60
N ASP A 161 -12.48 -2.29 0.91
CA ASP A 161 -12.65 -1.77 2.29
C ASP A 161 -13.90 -2.34 2.95
N ARG A 162 -15.01 -2.39 2.21
CA ARG A 162 -16.26 -2.99 2.70
C ARG A 162 -16.08 -4.49 2.98
N ALA A 163 -15.37 -5.21 2.13
CA ALA A 163 -15.11 -6.63 2.32
C ALA A 163 -14.20 -6.90 3.52
N LEU A 164 -13.22 -6.04 3.77
CA LEU A 164 -12.30 -6.16 4.90
C LEU A 164 -12.90 -5.72 6.24
N ALA A 165 -14.00 -4.95 6.25
CA ALA A 165 -14.54 -4.32 7.46
C ALA A 165 -14.89 -5.31 8.60
N SER A 166 -15.24 -6.57 8.26
CA SER A 166 -15.55 -7.60 9.26
C SER A 166 -14.36 -8.44 9.72
N LEU A 167 -13.19 -8.26 9.10
CA LEU A 167 -11.97 -8.97 9.48
C LEU A 167 -11.45 -8.43 10.82
N GLN A 168 -11.15 -9.32 11.75
CA GLN A 168 -10.51 -8.98 13.02
C GLN A 168 -9.21 -9.77 13.16
N HIS A 169 -8.14 -9.07 13.49
CA HIS A 169 -6.84 -9.69 13.72
C HIS A 169 -6.01 -8.88 14.72
N PRO A 170 -5.32 -9.51 15.70
CA PRO A 170 -4.53 -8.79 16.69
C PRO A 170 -3.43 -7.90 16.08
N ALA A 171 -2.77 -8.39 15.04
CA ALA A 171 -1.70 -7.66 14.34
C ALA A 171 -2.18 -6.45 13.53
N ALA A 172 -3.49 -6.26 13.35
CA ALA A 172 -4.02 -5.09 12.64
C ALA A 172 -3.68 -3.75 13.33
N ASN A 173 -3.37 -3.79 14.63
CA ASN A 173 -3.02 -2.60 15.42
C ASN A 173 -1.51 -2.40 15.61
N LEU A 174 -0.67 -3.18 14.95
CA LEU A 174 0.77 -2.97 14.97
C LEU A 174 1.14 -1.65 14.26
N ALA A 175 2.14 -0.97 14.82
CA ALA A 175 2.64 0.26 14.22
C ALA A 175 3.42 -0.05 12.93
N LEU A 176 3.10 0.69 11.88
CA LEU A 176 3.83 0.61 10.60
C LEU A 176 4.36 1.99 10.20
N PRO A 177 5.51 2.05 9.51
CA PRO A 177 6.11 3.33 9.11
C PRO A 177 5.23 4.14 8.14
N TRP A 178 4.39 3.44 7.36
CA TRP A 178 3.50 4.02 6.34
C TRP A 178 2.09 4.31 6.87
N ASP A 179 1.87 4.21 8.19
CA ASP A 179 0.59 4.54 8.82
C ASP A 179 0.33 6.05 8.76
N ILE A 180 -0.62 6.46 7.92
CA ILE A 180 -0.95 7.88 7.71
C ILE A 180 -1.50 8.56 8.99
N GLN A 181 -2.10 7.79 9.91
CA GLN A 181 -2.52 8.30 11.21
C GLN A 181 -1.34 8.86 12.02
N ARG A 182 -0.13 8.42 11.67
CA ARG A 182 1.13 8.78 12.33
C ARG A 182 2.02 9.69 11.48
N ALA A 183 1.46 10.34 10.45
CA ALA A 183 2.22 11.18 9.53
C ALA A 183 3.05 12.28 10.24
N HIS A 184 2.60 12.78 11.41
CA HIS A 184 3.35 13.73 12.22
C HIS A 184 4.74 13.21 12.65
N GLN A 185 4.95 11.89 12.70
CA GLN A 185 6.24 11.29 13.11
C GLN A 185 7.36 11.52 12.08
N VAL A 186 7.03 11.85 10.80
CA VAL A 186 8.06 12.20 9.81
C VAL A 186 8.56 13.64 9.94
N ARG A 187 8.08 14.41 10.92
CA ARG A 187 8.48 15.83 11.13
C ARG A 187 10.00 15.99 11.22
N SER A 188 10.67 15.13 11.97
CA SER A 188 12.15 15.17 12.09
C SER A 188 12.85 14.99 10.74
N LEU A 189 12.29 14.18 9.83
CA LEU A 189 12.81 14.00 8.48
C LEU A 189 12.57 15.25 7.62
N VAL A 190 11.40 15.86 7.76
CA VAL A 190 11.05 17.10 7.05
C VAL A 190 11.94 18.25 7.50
N ASP A 191 12.17 18.42 8.80
CA ASP A 191 13.00 19.49 9.37
C ASP A 191 14.47 19.36 8.96
N ALA A 192 14.94 18.14 8.70
CA ALA A 192 16.28 17.85 8.21
C ALA A 192 16.46 18.05 6.69
N MET A 193 15.41 18.37 5.93
CA MET A 193 15.52 18.60 4.49
C MET A 193 16.42 19.81 4.19
N ALA A 194 17.39 19.62 3.29
CA ALA A 194 18.34 20.67 2.91
C ALA A 194 17.70 21.80 2.09
N ASP A 195 16.78 21.45 1.18
CA ASP A 195 16.07 22.42 0.34
C ASP A 195 15.03 23.20 1.16
N PRO A 196 15.20 24.53 1.37
CA PRO A 196 14.30 25.30 2.21
C PRO A 196 12.89 25.45 1.63
N VAL A 197 12.73 25.42 0.29
CA VAL A 197 11.43 25.54 -0.37
C VAL A 197 10.64 24.25 -0.16
N ARG A 198 11.25 23.10 -0.42
CA ARG A 198 10.65 21.79 -0.18
C ARG A 198 10.35 21.55 1.29
N ARG A 199 11.26 21.95 2.17
CA ARG A 199 11.07 21.87 3.62
C ARG A 199 9.84 22.69 4.05
N ALA A 200 9.74 23.94 3.65
CA ALA A 200 8.59 24.80 3.99
C ALA A 200 7.27 24.24 3.45
N LEU A 201 7.25 23.70 2.23
CA LEU A 201 6.08 23.05 1.63
C LEU A 201 5.64 21.83 2.45
N ALA A 202 6.56 20.95 2.80
CA ALA A 202 6.25 19.75 3.58
C ALA A 202 5.84 20.10 5.02
N GLN A 203 6.47 21.09 5.65
CA GLN A 203 6.08 21.60 6.97
C GLN A 203 4.65 22.15 6.97
N GLY A 204 4.28 22.93 5.93
CA GLY A 204 2.92 23.46 5.79
C GLY A 204 1.86 22.35 5.66
N ALA A 205 2.14 21.31 4.89
CA ALA A 205 1.25 20.16 4.75
C ALA A 205 1.12 19.33 6.04
N LEU A 206 2.23 19.11 6.77
CA LEU A 206 2.17 18.48 8.09
C LEU A 206 1.40 19.32 9.11
N GLN A 207 1.60 20.64 9.12
CA GLN A 207 0.86 21.54 9.98
C GLN A 207 -0.65 21.47 9.70
N LEU A 208 -1.04 21.42 8.43
CA LEU A 208 -2.44 21.24 8.03
C LEU A 208 -3.00 19.91 8.57
N PHE A 209 -2.28 18.80 8.37
CA PHE A 209 -2.67 17.49 8.91
C PHE A 209 -2.84 17.52 10.43
N GLU A 210 -1.83 18.03 11.16
CA GLU A 210 -1.81 18.07 12.63
C GLU A 210 -2.91 18.93 13.22
N SER A 211 -3.30 20.03 12.54
CA SER A 211 -4.32 20.94 13.03
C SER A 211 -5.74 20.55 12.63
N THR A 212 -5.92 19.86 11.49
CA THR A 212 -7.26 19.66 10.92
C THR A 212 -7.66 18.18 10.73
N ALA A 213 -6.73 17.24 10.74
CA ALA A 213 -7.04 15.82 10.61
C ALA A 213 -6.72 15.02 11.87
N LEU A 214 -5.49 15.10 12.35
CA LEU A 214 -4.99 14.30 13.48
C LEU A 214 -5.92 14.30 14.72
N PRO A 215 -6.50 15.45 15.15
CA PRO A 215 -7.37 15.47 16.34
C PRO A 215 -8.67 14.68 16.19
N TYR A 216 -9.09 14.42 14.94
CA TYR A 216 -10.39 13.81 14.64
C TYR A 216 -10.31 12.36 14.18
N LEU A 217 -9.15 11.88 13.74
CA LEU A 217 -8.96 10.51 13.27
C LEU A 217 -9.37 9.45 14.30
N GLY A 218 -9.04 9.67 15.56
CA GLY A 218 -9.36 8.73 16.64
C GLY A 218 -10.85 8.58 16.94
N ALA A 219 -11.71 9.47 16.42
CA ALA A 219 -13.17 9.39 16.57
C ALA A 219 -13.83 8.59 15.43
N LEU A 220 -13.12 8.29 14.36
CA LEU A 220 -13.65 7.53 13.24
C LEU A 220 -13.58 6.01 13.49
N PRO A 221 -14.56 5.24 12.97
CA PRO A 221 -14.48 3.79 13.00
C PRO A 221 -13.24 3.28 12.29
N ARG A 222 -12.57 2.29 12.88
CA ARG A 222 -11.37 1.66 12.34
C ARG A 222 -11.69 0.24 11.85
N GLN A 223 -11.06 -0.14 10.76
CA GLN A 223 -11.16 -1.46 10.17
C GLN A 223 -9.82 -1.83 9.51
N PRO A 224 -9.57 -3.10 9.20
CA PRO A 224 -8.46 -3.47 8.32
C PRO A 224 -8.58 -2.77 6.97
N THR A 225 -7.49 -2.17 6.51
CA THR A 225 -7.34 -1.47 5.24
C THR A 225 -6.11 -2.00 4.51
N HIS A 226 -6.03 -1.78 3.20
CA HIS A 226 -4.87 -2.15 2.39
C HIS A 226 -3.66 -1.26 2.72
N ASN A 227 -3.89 0.00 3.01
CA ASN A 227 -2.92 1.04 3.37
C ASN A 227 -1.84 1.38 2.32
N ASP A 228 -1.77 0.63 1.22
CA ASP A 228 -0.88 0.92 0.09
C ASP A 228 -1.56 0.68 -1.27
N PHE A 229 -2.86 1.08 -1.38
CA PHE A 229 -3.65 0.94 -2.59
C PHE A 229 -3.26 2.01 -3.62
N ASN A 230 -2.03 1.90 -4.10
CA ASN A 230 -1.44 2.81 -5.08
C ASN A 230 -1.39 2.17 -6.47
N ILE A 231 -1.10 2.98 -7.50
CA ILE A 231 -1.11 2.55 -8.91
C ILE A 231 -0.06 1.47 -9.23
N TYR A 232 0.99 1.32 -8.42
CA TYR A 232 2.05 0.31 -8.63
C TYR A 232 1.64 -1.07 -8.09
N ASN A 233 0.62 -1.11 -7.24
CA ASN A 233 0.04 -2.33 -6.68
C ASN A 233 -1.24 -2.76 -7.43
N LEU A 234 -1.50 -2.18 -8.60
CA LEU A 234 -2.66 -2.49 -9.42
C LEU A 234 -2.26 -2.99 -10.82
N LEU A 235 -2.98 -4.01 -11.27
CA LEU A 235 -2.95 -4.49 -12.66
C LEU A 235 -4.25 -4.12 -13.35
N VAL A 236 -4.18 -3.87 -14.65
CA VAL A 236 -5.36 -3.65 -15.49
C VAL A 236 -5.40 -4.67 -16.62
N ASP A 237 -6.59 -4.89 -17.18
CA ASP A 237 -6.74 -5.69 -18.38
C ASP A 237 -6.08 -4.98 -19.57
N PRO A 238 -5.15 -5.61 -20.28
CA PRO A 238 -4.49 -4.98 -21.42
C PRO A 238 -5.44 -4.59 -22.56
N ALA A 239 -6.56 -5.29 -22.72
CA ALA A 239 -7.57 -5.02 -23.75
C ALA A 239 -8.60 -3.98 -23.30
N GLN A 240 -8.79 -3.82 -21.98
CA GLN A 240 -9.74 -2.89 -21.36
C GLN A 240 -9.06 -2.19 -20.18
N PRO A 241 -8.17 -1.19 -20.43
CA PRO A 241 -7.36 -0.57 -19.36
C PRO A 241 -8.14 0.17 -18.26
N GLU A 242 -9.44 0.35 -18.44
CA GLU A 242 -10.35 0.85 -17.40
C GLU A 242 -10.69 -0.21 -16.35
N GLN A 243 -10.50 -1.51 -16.67
CA GLN A 243 -10.81 -2.59 -15.75
C GLN A 243 -9.57 -3.00 -14.98
N VAL A 244 -9.65 -2.91 -13.65
CA VAL A 244 -8.60 -3.44 -12.76
C VAL A 244 -8.72 -4.96 -12.72
N SER A 245 -7.66 -5.64 -13.12
CA SER A 245 -7.56 -7.11 -13.15
C SER A 245 -6.78 -7.71 -11.98
N GLY A 246 -6.12 -6.86 -11.17
CA GLY A 246 -5.35 -7.34 -10.02
C GLY A 246 -5.10 -6.29 -8.96
N ILE A 247 -5.25 -6.68 -7.70
CA ILE A 247 -4.79 -5.96 -6.51
C ILE A 247 -3.65 -6.76 -5.92
N LEU A 248 -2.50 -6.12 -5.76
CA LEU A 248 -1.26 -6.72 -5.28
C LEU A 248 -0.88 -6.14 -3.93
N ASP A 249 -0.01 -6.84 -3.25
CA ASP A 249 0.78 -6.41 -2.08
C ASP A 249 -0.03 -5.91 -0.87
N PHE A 250 -0.48 -6.88 -0.10
CA PHE A 250 -1.12 -6.69 1.21
C PHE A 250 -0.10 -6.51 2.35
N GLY A 251 1.14 -6.10 2.03
CA GLY A 251 2.26 -6.00 2.97
C GLY A 251 2.10 -4.95 4.06
N ASP A 252 1.43 -3.85 3.74
CA ASP A 252 1.31 -2.69 4.62
C ASP A 252 -0.08 -2.56 5.28
N MET A 253 -0.85 -3.67 5.33
CA MET A 253 -2.16 -3.68 5.96
C MET A 253 -2.11 -3.30 7.44
N LEU A 254 -3.08 -2.48 7.87
CA LEU A 254 -3.28 -2.11 9.27
C LEU A 254 -4.75 -1.76 9.55
N ALA A 255 -5.12 -1.60 10.81
CA ALA A 255 -6.42 -1.02 11.15
C ALA A 255 -6.35 0.50 11.12
N ALA A 256 -7.20 1.10 10.29
CA ALA A 256 -7.34 2.55 10.12
C ALA A 256 -8.79 2.93 9.81
N PRO A 257 -9.15 4.21 9.93
CA PRO A 257 -10.32 4.73 9.26
C PRO A 257 -10.22 4.50 7.75
N ARG A 258 -11.29 4.05 7.11
CA ARG A 258 -11.29 3.79 5.65
C ARG A 258 -10.93 5.03 4.81
N ILE A 259 -11.14 6.23 5.36
CA ILE A 259 -10.75 7.48 4.71
C ILE A 259 -9.23 7.60 4.52
N ASP A 260 -8.44 6.93 5.35
CA ASP A 260 -6.97 6.89 5.23
C ASP A 260 -6.58 6.07 3.99
N ASP A 261 -7.25 4.94 3.74
CA ASP A 261 -6.99 4.13 2.55
C ASP A 261 -7.40 4.88 1.26
N LEU A 262 -8.55 5.56 1.30
CA LEU A 262 -8.97 6.46 0.23
C LEU A 262 -7.94 7.58 -0.01
N ALA A 263 -7.38 8.18 1.04
CA ALA A 263 -6.39 9.24 0.93
C ALA A 263 -5.07 8.73 0.34
N VAL A 264 -4.62 7.52 0.75
CA VAL A 264 -3.47 6.85 0.16
C VAL A 264 -3.67 6.67 -1.35
N ALA A 265 -4.80 6.10 -1.77
CA ALA A 265 -5.10 5.89 -3.18
C ALA A 265 -5.20 7.22 -3.95
N ALA A 266 -5.95 8.20 -3.41
CA ALA A 266 -6.16 9.51 -4.03
C ALA A 266 -4.87 10.29 -4.23
N ALA A 267 -3.89 10.18 -3.33
CA ALA A 267 -2.59 10.84 -3.45
C ALA A 267 -1.87 10.47 -4.77
N TYR A 268 -2.07 9.25 -5.28
CA TYR A 268 -1.50 8.79 -6.55
C TYR A 268 -2.35 9.13 -7.76
N GLN A 269 -3.56 9.68 -7.56
CA GLN A 269 -4.45 10.10 -8.63
C GLN A 269 -4.37 11.60 -8.96
N VAL A 270 -3.70 12.41 -8.10
CA VAL A 270 -3.53 13.84 -8.32
C VAL A 270 -2.92 14.11 -9.70
N ASP A 271 -3.63 14.87 -10.51
CA ASP A 271 -3.20 15.31 -11.84
C ASP A 271 -2.40 16.62 -11.71
N VAL A 272 -1.10 16.55 -11.97
CA VAL A 272 -0.19 17.69 -11.81
C VAL A 272 -0.18 18.62 -13.02
N ASP A 273 -0.61 18.13 -14.18
CA ASP A 273 -0.62 18.86 -15.45
C ASP A 273 -2.03 19.42 -15.77
N GLY A 274 -3.03 19.09 -14.94
CA GLY A 274 -4.42 19.46 -15.15
C GLY A 274 -5.11 19.92 -13.87
N ASP A 275 -6.25 19.31 -13.54
CA ASP A 275 -7.07 19.67 -12.38
C ASP A 275 -6.78 18.72 -11.19
N ALA A 276 -5.85 19.11 -10.34
CA ALA A 276 -5.47 18.35 -9.15
C ALA A 276 -6.66 18.15 -8.19
N LEU A 277 -7.49 19.19 -7.98
CA LEU A 277 -8.65 19.09 -7.10
C LEU A 277 -9.76 18.26 -7.74
N GLY A 278 -10.07 18.52 -9.02
CA GLY A 278 -11.10 17.78 -9.74
C GLY A 278 -10.82 16.29 -9.82
N THR A 279 -9.56 15.87 -9.97
CA THR A 279 -9.21 14.43 -9.96
C THR A 279 -9.43 13.78 -8.61
N VAL A 280 -9.09 14.45 -7.50
CA VAL A 280 -9.32 13.92 -6.14
C VAL A 280 -10.81 13.92 -5.80
N THR A 281 -11.56 14.98 -6.16
CA THR A 281 -13.00 15.03 -5.91
C THR A 281 -13.77 14.00 -6.71
N ALA A 282 -13.43 13.79 -7.98
CA ALA A 282 -14.02 12.74 -8.81
C ALA A 282 -13.71 11.33 -8.27
N PHE A 283 -12.49 11.11 -7.78
CA PHE A 283 -12.09 9.85 -7.15
C PHE A 283 -12.89 9.58 -5.86
N ALA A 284 -13.02 10.59 -5.00
CA ALA A 284 -13.81 10.51 -3.78
C ALA A 284 -15.30 10.28 -4.06
N ALA A 285 -15.88 10.95 -5.08
CA ALA A 285 -17.26 10.74 -5.48
C ALA A 285 -17.51 9.31 -6.00
N ALA A 286 -16.58 8.75 -6.77
CA ALA A 286 -16.69 7.38 -7.24
C ALA A 286 -16.58 6.34 -6.10
N PHE A 287 -15.73 6.57 -5.12
CA PHE A 287 -15.69 5.77 -3.88
C PHE A 287 -17.00 5.90 -3.11
N HIS A 288 -17.48 7.15 -2.91
CA HIS A 288 -18.71 7.45 -2.17
C HIS A 288 -19.95 6.79 -2.78
N ALA A 289 -20.02 6.69 -4.10
CA ALA A 289 -21.10 6.02 -4.81
C ALA A 289 -21.23 4.52 -4.46
N GLU A 290 -20.12 3.84 -4.19
CA GLU A 290 -20.08 2.44 -3.78
C GLU A 290 -20.23 2.27 -2.25
N THR A 291 -19.62 3.18 -1.49
CA THR A 291 -19.58 3.13 -0.02
C THR A 291 -19.68 4.55 0.52
N PRO A 292 -20.88 5.02 0.92
CA PRO A 292 -21.12 6.40 1.32
C PRO A 292 -20.18 6.86 2.44
N LEU A 293 -19.54 8.01 2.22
CA LEU A 293 -18.70 8.72 3.19
C LEU A 293 -19.55 9.76 3.93
N CYS A 294 -19.30 9.95 5.21
CA CYS A 294 -19.94 11.04 5.96
C CYS A 294 -19.13 12.35 5.82
N ALA A 295 -19.78 13.47 6.17
CA ALA A 295 -19.15 14.79 6.09
C ALA A 295 -17.85 14.89 6.90
N ALA A 296 -17.77 14.22 8.06
CA ALA A 296 -16.56 14.19 8.88
C ALA A 296 -15.39 13.48 8.19
N GLU A 297 -15.65 12.40 7.46
CA GLU A 297 -14.62 11.71 6.66
C GLU A 297 -14.14 12.59 5.50
N LEU A 298 -15.07 13.22 4.77
CA LEU A 298 -14.76 14.11 3.64
C LEU A 298 -13.91 15.32 4.05
N ASP A 299 -14.15 15.86 5.25
CA ASP A 299 -13.40 17.00 5.78
C ASP A 299 -11.92 16.66 6.03
N LEU A 300 -11.62 15.39 6.25
CA LEU A 300 -10.25 14.92 6.53
C LEU A 300 -9.48 14.51 5.27
N LEU A 301 -10.17 14.25 4.14
CA LEU A 301 -9.53 13.66 2.96
C LEU A 301 -8.38 14.52 2.42
N TRP A 302 -8.59 15.84 2.26
CA TRP A 302 -7.58 16.72 1.66
C TRP A 302 -6.28 16.84 2.47
N PRO A 303 -6.31 17.08 3.79
CA PRO A 303 -5.11 17.05 4.61
C PRO A 303 -4.45 15.67 4.66
N LEU A 304 -5.22 14.57 4.61
CA LEU A 304 -4.67 13.21 4.56
C LEU A 304 -3.93 12.93 3.24
N VAL A 305 -4.46 13.36 2.10
CA VAL A 305 -3.79 13.25 0.80
C VAL A 305 -2.43 13.95 0.84
N GLN A 306 -2.36 15.18 1.40
CA GLN A 306 -1.11 15.90 1.53
C GLN A 306 -0.15 15.22 2.52
N ALA A 307 -0.65 14.72 3.64
CA ALA A 307 0.14 13.98 4.62
C ALA A 307 0.79 12.73 3.99
N ARG A 308 0.04 11.94 3.20
CA ARG A 308 0.59 10.80 2.47
C ARG A 308 1.71 11.22 1.52
N LEU A 309 1.55 12.31 0.79
CA LEU A 309 2.57 12.81 -0.12
C LEU A 309 3.83 13.24 0.63
N VAL A 310 3.69 13.91 1.80
CA VAL A 310 4.83 14.25 2.66
C VAL A 310 5.53 13.00 3.17
N MET A 311 4.80 11.99 3.64
CA MET A 311 5.39 10.71 4.05
C MET A 311 6.20 10.08 2.92
N VAL A 312 5.66 10.05 1.70
CA VAL A 312 6.38 9.50 0.55
C VAL A 312 7.69 10.22 0.32
N VAL A 313 7.71 11.55 0.22
CA VAL A 313 8.94 12.30 -0.09
C VAL A 313 9.94 12.29 1.07
N ALA A 314 9.48 12.30 2.31
CA ALA A 314 10.33 12.29 3.49
C ALA A 314 10.97 10.91 3.73
N ILE A 315 10.16 9.85 3.77
CA ILE A 315 10.64 8.49 4.05
C ILE A 315 11.53 7.98 2.92
N THR A 316 11.14 8.17 1.64
CA THR A 316 11.98 7.71 0.52
C THR A 316 13.29 8.47 0.43
N GLY A 317 13.29 9.78 0.70
CA GLY A 317 14.52 10.59 0.78
C GLY A 317 15.45 10.14 1.92
N TRP A 318 14.89 9.90 3.08
CA TRP A 318 15.62 9.38 4.25
C TRP A 318 16.21 7.98 3.98
N ARG A 319 15.45 7.09 3.36
CA ARG A 319 15.93 5.74 2.98
C ARG A 319 17.04 5.80 1.93
N ALA A 320 16.88 6.63 0.89
CA ALA A 320 17.86 6.79 -0.17
C ALA A 320 19.21 7.26 0.36
N ALA A 321 19.21 8.18 1.34
CA ALA A 321 20.42 8.62 2.00
C ALA A 321 21.15 7.49 2.78
N ARG A 322 20.41 6.52 3.32
CA ARG A 322 20.96 5.37 4.06
C ARG A 322 21.29 4.17 3.19
N GLN A 323 20.67 4.08 2.03
CA GLN A 323 20.82 2.98 1.09
C GLN A 323 21.22 3.52 -0.31
N PRO A 324 22.41 4.11 -0.47
CA PRO A 324 22.81 4.77 -1.72
C PRO A 324 22.76 3.84 -2.94
N HIS A 325 23.02 2.55 -2.75
CA HIS A 325 22.98 1.55 -3.83
C HIS A 325 21.56 1.29 -4.36
N HIS A 326 20.52 1.65 -3.60
CA HIS A 326 19.11 1.53 -3.96
C HIS A 326 18.43 2.89 -4.16
N ALA A 327 19.17 4.00 -4.15
CA ALA A 327 18.62 5.35 -4.16
C ALA A 327 17.72 5.60 -5.37
N ASP A 328 18.13 5.20 -6.58
CA ASP A 328 17.34 5.37 -7.80
C ASP A 328 15.98 4.68 -7.72
N TYR A 329 15.97 3.46 -7.21
CA TYR A 329 14.72 2.73 -7.00
C TYR A 329 13.83 3.40 -5.94
N LEU A 330 14.38 3.79 -4.81
CA LEU A 330 13.65 4.44 -3.71
C LEU A 330 13.08 5.80 -4.13
N LEU A 331 13.83 6.56 -4.94
CA LEU A 331 13.43 7.90 -5.39
C LEU A 331 12.63 7.92 -6.68
N ARG A 332 12.34 6.77 -7.32
CA ARG A 332 11.65 6.69 -8.61
C ARG A 332 10.33 7.47 -8.67
N ASN A 333 9.62 7.58 -7.55
CA ASN A 333 8.35 8.28 -7.42
C ASN A 333 8.48 9.64 -6.69
N ASN A 334 9.67 10.01 -6.26
CA ASN A 334 9.87 11.18 -5.40
C ASN A 334 9.57 12.49 -6.14
N ALA A 335 10.04 12.64 -7.38
CA ALA A 335 9.82 13.85 -8.17
C ALA A 335 8.32 14.11 -8.42
N ILE A 336 7.58 13.11 -8.84
CA ILE A 336 6.15 13.25 -9.09
C ILE A 336 5.37 13.48 -7.78
N SER A 337 5.80 12.90 -6.66
CA SER A 337 5.18 13.14 -5.35
C SER A 337 5.38 14.57 -4.87
N TRP A 338 6.53 15.17 -5.14
CA TRP A 338 6.77 16.61 -4.90
C TRP A 338 5.85 17.49 -5.75
N ALA A 339 5.71 17.19 -7.04
CA ALA A 339 4.81 17.92 -7.93
C ALA A 339 3.37 17.84 -7.47
N ARG A 340 2.91 16.65 -7.06
CA ARG A 340 1.56 16.44 -6.49
C ARG A 340 1.35 17.23 -5.19
N LEU A 341 2.33 17.19 -4.29
CA LEU A 341 2.25 17.95 -3.04
C LEU A 341 2.17 19.45 -3.31
N GLN A 342 2.96 19.98 -4.24
CA GLN A 342 2.94 21.37 -4.65
C GLN A 342 1.59 21.76 -5.26
N ALA A 343 1.03 20.93 -6.14
CA ALA A 343 -0.28 21.14 -6.74
C ALA A 343 -1.39 21.17 -5.67
N CYS A 344 -1.35 20.24 -4.71
CA CYS A 344 -2.31 20.21 -3.61
C CYS A 344 -2.18 21.42 -2.68
N ALA A 345 -0.96 21.81 -2.32
CA ALA A 345 -0.72 22.91 -1.39
C ALA A 345 -1.08 24.29 -1.98
N ALA A 346 -1.13 24.41 -3.32
CA ALA A 346 -1.59 25.63 -3.98
C ALA A 346 -3.12 25.86 -3.84
N ILE A 347 -3.87 24.86 -3.41
CA ILE A 347 -5.34 24.91 -3.30
C ILE A 347 -5.72 25.13 -1.83
N PRO A 348 -6.49 26.20 -1.51
CA PRO A 348 -6.96 26.43 -0.15
C PRO A 348 -7.75 25.24 0.39
N SER A 349 -7.45 24.78 1.60
CA SER A 349 -8.08 23.62 2.23
C SER A 349 -9.61 23.77 2.35
N GLN A 350 -10.10 24.99 2.58
CA GLN A 350 -11.54 25.28 2.62
C GLN A 350 -12.21 25.05 1.24
N GLN A 351 -11.54 25.45 0.16
CA GLN A 351 -12.01 25.21 -1.22
C GLN A 351 -12.08 23.71 -1.50
N ALA A 352 -11.03 22.97 -1.16
CA ALA A 352 -10.98 21.53 -1.37
C ALA A 352 -12.07 20.80 -0.59
N ARG A 353 -12.28 21.18 0.69
CA ARG A 353 -13.35 20.62 1.52
C ARG A 353 -14.74 20.89 0.94
N ALA A 354 -15.01 22.10 0.48
CA ALA A 354 -16.28 22.45 -0.13
C ALA A 354 -16.53 21.65 -1.43
N ALA A 355 -15.51 21.51 -2.27
CA ALA A 355 -15.58 20.72 -3.50
C ALA A 355 -15.86 19.23 -3.23
N LEU A 356 -15.15 18.62 -2.25
CA LEU A 356 -15.36 17.23 -1.84
C LEU A 356 -16.78 16.99 -1.32
N ARG A 357 -17.29 17.86 -0.46
CA ARG A 357 -18.67 17.78 0.04
C ARG A 357 -19.68 17.91 -1.09
N THR A 358 -19.51 18.89 -1.98
CA THR A 358 -20.39 19.07 -3.13
C THR A 358 -20.40 17.84 -4.04
N ALA A 359 -19.23 17.28 -4.34
CA ALA A 359 -19.09 16.12 -5.22
C ALA A 359 -19.74 14.85 -4.63
N CYS A 360 -19.84 14.75 -3.31
CA CYS A 360 -20.48 13.65 -2.59
C CYS A 360 -21.91 13.97 -2.09
N GLY A 361 -22.48 15.14 -2.40
CA GLY A 361 -23.82 15.50 -2.00
C GLY A 361 -24.02 15.73 -0.49
N CYS A 362 -22.97 16.19 0.22
CA CYS A 362 -22.95 16.42 1.66
C CYS A 362 -22.91 17.91 2.01
#